data_e4c44b1e9e09f28892a5cc1048fa5d86
#
_entry.id   e4c44b1e9e09f28892a5cc1048fa5d86
#
_cell.length_a   1.000
_cell.length_b   1.000
_cell.length_c   1.000
_cell.angle_alpha   90.00
_cell.angle_beta   90.00
_cell.angle_gamma   90.00
#
_symmetry.space_group_name_H-M   'P 1'
#
loop_
_entity.id
_entity.type
_entity.pdbx_description
1 polymer ?
#
loop_
_entity_poly.entity_id
_entity_poly.type
_entity_poly.pdbx_seq_one_letter_code
_entity_poly.pdbx_strand_id
1 'polypeptide(L)'
;KKLEPGTSLPSERFSLMQQLTERGITVIVNLAPILPFINDDMENIQGLLSYCVKAGVYGILTDKMCPVLREGNRERFYQQLYKNFPDIYDQYEAVYADEKTLKTKNYTEIMACIRETCEAHGIQYDKEELLRFTREYKNKTIGTQLSLFDMM
;
A
#
# COMPACT_ATOMS: atom_id res chain seq x y z
N LYS A 1 -6.69 -7.12 11.13
CA LYS A 1 -7.33 -8.49 11.20
C LYS A 1 -8.86 -8.45 11.32
N LYS A 2 -9.47 -7.44 11.96
CA LYS A 2 -10.95 -7.38 12.10
C LYS A 2 -11.66 -7.15 10.77
N LEU A 3 -11.13 -6.27 9.91
CA LEU A 3 -11.70 -5.99 8.58
C LEU A 3 -11.15 -6.94 7.51
N GLU A 4 -9.91 -7.43 7.68
CA GLU A 4 -9.24 -8.33 6.75
C GLU A 4 -8.74 -9.58 7.49
N PRO A 5 -9.61 -10.56 7.76
CA PRO A 5 -9.19 -11.80 8.39
C PRO A 5 -8.23 -12.59 7.49
N GLY A 6 -7.18 -13.15 8.08
CA GLY A 6 -6.17 -13.93 7.35
C GLY A 6 -4.99 -13.13 6.78
N THR A 7 -4.99 -11.81 6.89
CA THR A 7 -3.83 -11.00 6.46
C THR A 7 -2.68 -11.08 7.48
N SER A 8 -1.44 -10.96 6.99
CA SER A 8 -0.24 -10.86 7.83
C SER A 8 -0.24 -9.59 8.68
N LEU A 9 0.42 -9.66 9.83
CA LEU A 9 0.61 -8.50 10.71
C LEU A 9 1.55 -7.46 10.06
N PRO A 10 1.43 -6.17 10.40
CA PRO A 10 2.36 -5.15 9.93
C PRO A 10 3.83 -5.49 10.22
N SER A 11 4.13 -6.03 11.40
CA SER A 11 5.47 -6.47 11.79
C SER A 11 6.02 -7.60 10.91
N GLU A 12 5.18 -8.55 10.51
CA GLU A 12 5.57 -9.64 9.61
C GLU A 12 5.87 -9.10 8.21
N ARG A 13 5.04 -8.17 7.71
CA ARG A 13 5.26 -7.50 6.41
C ARG A 13 6.55 -6.68 6.43
N PHE A 14 6.81 -5.96 7.52
CA PHE A 14 8.03 -5.19 7.67
C PHE A 14 9.28 -6.10 7.67
N SER A 15 9.27 -7.18 8.46
CA SER A 15 10.35 -8.16 8.47
C SER A 15 10.60 -8.76 7.08
N LEU A 16 9.53 -9.05 6.34
CA LEU A 16 9.64 -9.54 4.96
C LEU A 16 10.27 -8.49 4.03
N MET A 17 9.83 -7.23 4.10
CA MET A 17 10.42 -6.15 3.29
C MET A 17 11.91 -6.02 3.53
N GLN A 18 12.37 -6.02 4.79
CA GLN A 18 13.79 -5.99 5.12
C GLN A 18 14.57 -7.17 4.54
N GLN A 19 14.06 -8.38 4.73
CA GLN A 19 14.72 -9.58 4.18
C GLN A 19 14.83 -9.57 2.65
N LEU A 20 13.85 -8.99 1.95
CA LEU A 20 13.87 -8.86 0.50
C LEU A 20 14.90 -7.83 0.05
N THR A 21 14.91 -6.65 0.67
CA THR A 21 15.86 -5.59 0.32
C THR A 21 17.31 -5.95 0.64
N GLU A 22 17.56 -6.62 1.77
CA GLU A 22 18.89 -7.17 2.13
C GLU A 22 19.42 -8.17 1.11
N ARG A 23 18.52 -8.88 0.41
CA ARG A 23 18.88 -9.81 -0.69
C ARG A 23 18.98 -9.13 -2.06
N GLY A 24 18.90 -7.81 -2.11
CA GLY A 24 18.95 -7.04 -3.35
C GLY A 24 17.67 -7.11 -4.18
N ILE A 25 16.56 -7.55 -3.61
CA ILE A 25 15.26 -7.58 -4.28
C ILE A 25 14.60 -6.20 -4.13
N THR A 26 14.22 -5.60 -5.25
CA THR A 26 13.53 -4.31 -5.25
C THR A 26 12.13 -4.46 -4.67
N VAL A 27 11.82 -3.65 -3.65
CA VAL A 27 10.53 -3.66 -2.97
C VAL A 27 9.80 -2.36 -3.24
N ILE A 28 8.55 -2.46 -3.71
CA ILE A 28 7.60 -1.35 -3.84
C ILE A 28 6.45 -1.62 -2.88
N VAL A 29 6.14 -0.64 -2.05
CA VAL A 29 5.01 -0.73 -1.11
C VAL A 29 3.79 -0.05 -1.73
N ASN A 30 2.68 -0.78 -1.84
CA ASN A 30 1.38 -0.19 -2.14
C ASN A 30 0.73 0.24 -0.82
N LEU A 31 0.73 1.55 -0.54
CA LEU A 31 0.14 2.13 0.66
C LEU A 31 -1.37 2.32 0.48
N ALA A 32 -2.09 1.22 0.51
CA ALA A 32 -3.54 1.17 0.28
C ALA A 32 -4.18 -0.05 0.99
N PRO A 33 -5.41 0.06 1.47
CA PRO A 33 -6.21 1.28 1.56
C PRO A 33 -5.94 2.10 2.84
N ILE A 34 -6.13 3.41 2.77
CA ILE A 34 -6.27 4.26 3.94
C ILE A 34 -7.77 4.45 4.20
N LEU A 35 -8.20 3.97 5.34
CA LEU A 35 -9.61 3.98 5.75
C LEU A 35 -9.85 5.16 6.71
N PRO A 36 -10.76 6.09 6.36
CA PRO A 36 -11.13 7.19 7.25
C PRO A 36 -11.49 6.71 8.66
N PHE A 37 -11.13 7.46 9.69
CA PHE A 37 -11.40 7.17 11.11
C PHE A 37 -10.80 5.87 11.66
N ILE A 38 -10.11 5.06 10.85
CA ILE A 38 -9.57 3.75 11.25
C ILE A 38 -8.05 3.73 11.27
N ASN A 39 -7.43 4.19 10.17
CA ASN A 39 -5.97 4.17 10.02
C ASN A 39 -5.42 5.41 9.30
N ASP A 40 -6.20 6.49 9.25
CA ASP A 40 -5.87 7.74 8.58
C ASP A 40 -5.30 8.81 9.53
N ASP A 41 -4.95 8.43 10.76
CA ASP A 41 -4.24 9.31 11.68
C ASP A 41 -2.75 9.44 11.31
N MET A 42 -2.17 10.60 11.59
CA MET A 42 -0.80 10.93 11.20
C MET A 42 0.25 10.07 11.91
N GLU A 43 -0.01 9.62 13.13
CA GLU A 43 0.89 8.74 13.87
C GLU A 43 1.04 7.39 13.16
N ASN A 44 -0.09 6.80 12.72
CA ASN A 44 -0.08 5.56 11.94
C ASN A 44 0.63 5.75 10.59
N ILE A 45 0.35 6.84 9.86
CA ILE A 45 0.99 7.14 8.58
C ILE A 45 2.51 7.28 8.75
N GLN A 46 2.97 8.07 9.72
CA GLN A 46 4.39 8.24 10.01
C GLN A 46 5.05 6.93 10.44
N GLY A 47 4.35 6.11 11.23
CA GLY A 47 4.81 4.77 11.60
C GLY A 47 5.02 3.87 10.38
N LEU A 48 4.06 3.82 9.45
CA LEU A 48 4.17 3.05 8.21
C LEU A 48 5.32 3.55 7.32
N LEU A 49 5.47 4.87 7.18
CA LEU A 49 6.57 5.47 6.42
C LEU A 49 7.94 5.17 7.07
N SER A 50 8.02 5.21 8.39
CA SER A 50 9.23 4.81 9.12
C SER A 50 9.63 3.36 8.83
N TYR A 51 8.66 2.45 8.72
CA TYR A 51 8.93 1.07 8.29
C TYR A 51 9.45 1.00 6.86
N CYS A 52 8.89 1.77 5.94
CA CYS A 52 9.35 1.82 4.55
C CYS A 52 10.80 2.33 4.46
N VAL A 53 11.11 3.41 5.17
CA VAL A 53 12.46 3.99 5.25
C VAL A 53 13.46 2.97 5.82
N LYS A 54 13.14 2.38 6.98
CA LYS A 54 14.01 1.39 7.65
C LYS A 54 14.24 0.14 6.83
N ALA A 55 13.23 -0.29 6.06
CA ALA A 55 13.36 -1.42 5.16
C ALA A 55 14.12 -1.10 3.87
N GLY A 56 14.39 0.16 3.57
CA GLY A 56 15.08 0.57 2.34
C GLY A 56 14.27 0.26 1.08
N VAL A 57 12.96 0.51 1.11
CA VAL A 57 12.10 0.24 -0.05
C VAL A 57 12.45 1.18 -1.20
N TYR A 58 12.32 0.68 -2.43
CA TYR A 58 12.55 1.46 -3.65
C TYR A 58 11.49 2.52 -3.87
N GLY A 59 10.22 2.17 -3.59
CA GLY A 59 9.12 3.10 -3.87
C GLY A 59 7.88 2.86 -3.05
N ILE A 60 7.04 3.90 -2.99
CA ILE A 60 5.74 3.89 -2.34
C ILE A 60 4.68 4.31 -3.36
N LEU A 61 3.76 3.39 -3.67
CA LEU A 61 2.64 3.61 -4.57
C LEU A 61 1.38 3.95 -3.77
N THR A 62 0.71 5.05 -4.12
CA THR A 62 -0.51 5.54 -3.46
C THR A 62 -1.74 5.54 -4.36
N ASP A 63 -1.67 4.87 -5.50
CA ASP A 63 -2.70 4.93 -6.56
C ASP A 63 -4.11 4.56 -6.09
N LYS A 64 -4.21 3.63 -5.14
CA LYS A 64 -5.50 3.17 -4.60
C LYS A 64 -5.65 3.45 -3.10
N MET A 65 -5.04 4.53 -2.65
CA MET A 65 -5.05 4.89 -1.24
C MET A 65 -6.48 5.07 -0.70
N CYS A 66 -7.35 5.72 -1.48
CA CYS A 66 -8.77 5.83 -1.13
C CYS A 66 -9.53 4.61 -1.66
N PRO A 67 -10.15 3.80 -0.80
CA PRO A 67 -10.91 2.64 -1.24
C PRO A 67 -12.19 3.07 -1.98
N VAL A 68 -12.51 2.31 -3.03
CA VAL A 68 -13.74 2.46 -3.80
C VAL A 68 -14.68 1.32 -3.44
N LEU A 69 -15.80 1.66 -2.84
CA LEU A 69 -16.84 0.70 -2.46
C LEU A 69 -17.73 0.37 -3.68
N ARG A 70 -17.49 -0.79 -4.26
CA ARG A 70 -18.34 -1.34 -5.32
C ARG A 70 -19.51 -2.11 -4.70
N GLU A 71 -20.55 -2.32 -5.47
CA GLU A 71 -21.66 -3.20 -5.12
C GLU A 71 -21.15 -4.57 -4.65
N GLY A 72 -21.75 -5.13 -3.60
CA GLY A 72 -21.29 -6.34 -2.94
C GLY A 72 -20.15 -6.14 -1.93
N ASN A 73 -19.17 -5.34 -2.25
CA ASN A 73 -18.09 -5.01 -1.31
C ASN A 73 -18.52 -3.98 -0.27
N ARG A 74 -19.44 -3.07 -0.65
CA ARG A 74 -19.99 -2.06 0.24
C ARG A 74 -20.74 -2.70 1.40
N GLU A 75 -21.69 -3.55 1.09
CA GLU A 75 -22.53 -4.23 2.08
C GLU A 75 -21.67 -5.03 3.06
N ARG A 76 -20.69 -5.77 2.53
CA ARG A 76 -19.75 -6.54 3.36
C ARG A 76 -18.90 -5.64 4.26
N PHE A 77 -18.41 -4.52 3.72
CA PHE A 77 -17.60 -3.56 4.48
C PHE A 77 -18.40 -2.97 5.63
N TYR A 78 -19.62 -2.48 5.36
CA TYR A 78 -20.50 -1.91 6.38
C TYR A 78 -20.95 -2.94 7.43
N GLN A 79 -21.21 -4.18 7.04
CA GLN A 79 -21.48 -5.26 7.99
C GLN A 79 -20.31 -5.52 8.93
N GLN A 80 -19.08 -5.55 8.40
CA GLN A 80 -17.88 -5.72 9.23
C GLN A 80 -17.62 -4.49 10.12
N LEU A 81 -17.91 -3.31 9.62
CA LEU A 81 -17.79 -2.06 10.37
C LEU A 81 -18.77 -2.07 11.55
N TYR A 82 -20.04 -2.32 11.30
CA TYR A 82 -21.08 -2.42 12.33
C TYR A 82 -20.74 -3.44 13.42
N LYS A 83 -20.24 -4.61 13.01
CA LYS A 83 -19.88 -5.70 13.93
C LYS A 83 -18.67 -5.39 14.81
N ASN A 84 -17.65 -4.73 14.26
CA ASN A 84 -16.34 -4.63 14.89
C ASN A 84 -16.01 -3.22 15.39
N PHE A 85 -16.71 -2.19 14.88
CA PHE A 85 -16.46 -0.77 15.13
C PHE A 85 -17.76 0.03 15.12
N PRO A 86 -18.71 -0.23 16.04
CA PRO A 86 -20.03 0.40 16.01
C PRO A 86 -19.96 1.93 16.08
N ASP A 87 -19.07 2.49 16.91
CA ASP A 87 -18.90 3.95 17.04
C ASP A 87 -18.40 4.62 15.73
N ILE A 88 -17.64 3.87 14.93
CA ILE A 88 -17.14 4.34 13.62
C ILE A 88 -18.21 4.12 12.54
N TYR A 89 -19.04 3.10 12.67
CA TYR A 89 -20.13 2.85 11.74
C TYR A 89 -21.05 4.06 11.57
N ASP A 90 -21.49 4.68 12.67
CA ASP A 90 -22.36 5.85 12.63
C ASP A 90 -21.68 7.04 11.92
N GLN A 91 -20.36 7.20 12.10
CA GLN A 91 -19.60 8.24 11.40
C GLN A 91 -19.51 7.96 9.89
N TYR A 92 -19.34 6.70 9.49
CA TYR A 92 -19.35 6.32 8.08
C TYR A 92 -20.71 6.54 7.42
N GLU A 93 -21.80 6.17 8.10
CA GLU A 93 -23.18 6.44 7.63
C GLU A 93 -23.41 7.94 7.45
N ALA A 94 -22.97 8.76 8.40
CA ALA A 94 -23.18 10.21 8.34
C ALA A 94 -22.38 10.90 7.20
N VAL A 95 -21.18 10.37 6.86
CA VAL A 95 -20.25 11.04 5.93
C VAL A 95 -20.21 10.36 4.56
N TYR A 96 -20.38 9.05 4.48
CA TYR A 96 -20.10 8.24 3.29
C TYR A 96 -21.29 7.40 2.82
N ALA A 97 -22.50 7.63 3.33
CA ALA A 97 -23.67 6.81 3.00
C ALA A 97 -23.87 6.66 1.47
N ASP A 98 -23.73 7.73 0.72
CA ASP A 98 -23.93 7.77 -0.72
C ASP A 98 -22.62 7.83 -1.52
N GLU A 99 -21.47 7.88 -0.84
CA GLU A 99 -20.18 8.04 -1.48
C GLU A 99 -19.61 6.70 -1.97
N LYS A 100 -19.15 6.68 -3.22
CA LYS A 100 -18.46 5.50 -3.77
C LYS A 100 -17.02 5.40 -3.33
N THR A 101 -16.38 6.55 -3.09
CA THR A 101 -14.96 6.64 -2.72
C THR A 101 -14.81 7.15 -1.31
N LEU A 102 -14.18 6.37 -0.46
CA LEU A 102 -13.91 6.75 0.93
C LEU A 102 -12.64 7.60 0.99
N LYS A 103 -12.79 8.91 0.76
CA LYS A 103 -11.67 9.86 0.87
C LYS A 103 -11.60 10.42 2.28
N THR A 104 -10.47 10.22 2.95
CA THR A 104 -10.22 10.81 4.27
C THR A 104 -10.13 12.33 4.20
N LYS A 105 -10.55 13.02 5.27
CA LYS A 105 -10.37 14.47 5.42
C LYS A 105 -8.89 14.87 5.49
N ASN A 106 -8.03 13.97 5.99
CA ASN A 106 -6.60 14.17 6.15
C ASN A 106 -5.81 13.90 4.86
N TYR A 107 -6.49 13.65 3.72
CA TYR A 107 -5.85 13.24 2.46
C TYR A 107 -4.67 14.13 2.05
N THR A 108 -4.87 15.45 2.10
CA THR A 108 -3.84 16.42 1.67
C THR A 108 -2.62 16.38 2.58
N GLU A 109 -2.83 16.29 3.89
CA GLU A 109 -1.78 16.20 4.89
C GLU A 109 -1.01 14.86 4.77
N ILE A 110 -1.74 13.77 4.60
CA ILE A 110 -1.15 12.44 4.38
C ILE A 110 -0.26 12.45 3.13
N MET A 111 -0.77 12.99 2.01
CA MET A 111 0.00 13.07 0.77
C MET A 111 1.23 13.96 0.88
N ALA A 112 1.15 15.06 1.63
CA ALA A 112 2.29 15.92 1.92
C ALA A 112 3.36 15.16 2.73
N CYS A 113 2.96 14.48 3.80
CA CYS A 113 3.84 13.68 4.63
C CYS A 113 4.54 12.55 3.84
N ILE A 114 3.80 11.85 2.98
CA ILE A 114 4.38 10.82 2.10
C ILE A 114 5.43 11.43 1.17
N ARG A 115 5.09 12.51 0.49
CA ARG A 115 6.01 13.19 -0.43
C ARG A 115 7.29 13.64 0.28
N GLU A 116 7.16 14.38 1.37
CA GLU A 116 8.28 14.90 2.14
C GLU A 116 9.20 13.76 2.63
N THR A 117 8.62 12.67 3.12
CA THR A 117 9.38 11.49 3.54
C THR A 117 10.11 10.85 2.36
N CYS A 118 9.43 10.68 1.23
CA CYS A 118 10.02 10.08 0.05
C CYS A 118 11.17 10.92 -0.51
N GLU A 119 10.99 12.24 -0.60
CA GLU A 119 12.03 13.19 -1.04
C GLU A 119 13.24 13.18 -0.10
N ALA A 120 13.01 13.20 1.21
CA ALA A 120 14.08 13.18 2.22
C ALA A 120 14.93 11.89 2.20
N HIS A 121 14.35 10.77 1.77
CA HIS A 121 15.01 9.47 1.81
C HIS A 121 15.29 8.86 0.43
N GLY A 122 15.04 9.59 -0.65
CA GLY A 122 15.27 9.11 -2.02
C GLY A 122 14.38 7.95 -2.43
N ILE A 123 13.17 7.85 -1.85
CA ILE A 123 12.19 6.82 -2.17
C ILE A 123 11.35 7.31 -3.36
N GLN A 124 11.21 6.48 -4.39
CA GLN A 124 10.39 6.82 -5.55
C GLN A 124 8.90 6.84 -5.19
N TYR A 125 8.19 7.90 -5.56
CA TYR A 125 6.74 8.02 -5.32
C TYR A 125 5.94 8.45 -6.56
N ASP A 126 6.62 8.71 -7.68
CA ASP A 126 5.93 8.97 -8.94
C ASP A 126 5.24 7.71 -9.45
N LYS A 127 3.92 7.80 -9.62
CA LYS A 127 3.09 6.67 -10.04
C LYS A 127 3.49 6.10 -11.39
N GLU A 128 3.73 6.96 -12.38
CA GLU A 128 4.03 6.53 -13.74
C GLU A 128 5.38 5.81 -13.80
N GLU A 129 6.37 6.33 -13.07
CA GLU A 129 7.67 5.69 -12.95
C GLU A 129 7.59 4.34 -12.24
N LEU A 130 6.87 4.25 -11.13
CA LEU A 130 6.69 2.99 -10.40
C LEU A 130 5.95 1.95 -11.24
N LEU A 131 4.88 2.34 -11.95
CA LEU A 131 4.15 1.44 -12.84
C LEU A 131 4.98 1.02 -14.05
N ARG A 132 5.78 1.93 -14.60
CA ARG A 132 6.73 1.62 -15.67
C ARG A 132 7.75 0.59 -15.18
N PHE A 133 8.37 0.82 -14.02
CA PHE A 133 9.32 -0.11 -13.42
C PHE A 133 8.74 -1.53 -13.24
N THR A 134 7.47 -1.65 -12.84
CA THR A 134 6.83 -2.97 -12.67
C THR A 134 6.52 -3.67 -13.99
N ARG A 135 6.42 -2.93 -15.10
CA ARG A 135 6.13 -3.47 -16.43
C ARG A 135 7.38 -3.75 -17.27
N GLU A 136 8.43 -2.97 -17.06
CA GLU A 136 9.70 -3.13 -17.74
C GLU A 136 10.52 -4.25 -17.09
N TYR A 137 10.29 -5.47 -17.54
CA TYR A 137 11.17 -6.58 -17.19
C TYR A 137 12.51 -6.39 -17.88
N LYS A 138 13.50 -5.87 -17.15
CA LYS A 138 14.90 -5.91 -17.63
C LYS A 138 15.33 -7.37 -17.61
N ASN A 139 15.32 -7.96 -18.80
CA ASN A 139 15.85 -9.30 -18.98
C ASN A 139 17.34 -9.28 -18.57
N LYS A 140 17.65 -9.67 -17.34
CA LYS A 140 19.03 -9.79 -16.85
C LYS A 140 19.79 -10.91 -17.56
N THR A 141 19.09 -11.75 -18.28
CA THR A 141 19.61 -12.78 -19.16
C THR A 141 19.50 -12.36 -20.62
N ILE A 142 20.18 -11.27 -21.00
CA ILE A 142 20.78 -11.20 -22.33
C ILE A 142 22.08 -12.01 -22.24
N GLY A 143 21.95 -13.24 -21.81
CA GLY A 143 22.87 -14.30 -22.05
C GLY A 143 22.20 -15.18 -23.11
N THR A 144 22.90 -15.58 -24.10
CA THR A 144 22.53 -16.59 -25.07
C THR A 144 21.73 -17.67 -24.35
N GLN A 145 20.44 -17.80 -24.66
CA GLN A 145 19.69 -18.96 -24.27
C GLN A 145 20.45 -20.12 -24.90
N LEU A 146 21.19 -20.88 -24.10
CA LEU A 146 21.82 -22.08 -24.57
C LEU A 146 20.71 -23.00 -25.07
N SER A 147 20.65 -23.22 -26.36
CA SER A 147 19.82 -24.25 -26.94
C SER A 147 20.28 -25.60 -26.40
N LEU A 148 19.33 -26.51 -26.16
CA LEU A 148 19.67 -27.91 -25.79
C LEU A 148 20.61 -28.57 -26.81
N PHE A 149 20.69 -28.01 -28.02
CA PHE A 149 21.55 -28.48 -29.12
C PHE A 149 22.95 -27.86 -29.12
N ASP A 150 23.22 -26.85 -28.31
CA ASP A 150 24.57 -26.24 -28.17
C ASP A 150 25.43 -27.02 -27.17
N MET A 151 24.96 -28.11 -26.61
CA MET A 151 25.66 -28.99 -25.66
C MET A 151 26.08 -30.33 -26.25
N MET A 152 26.07 -30.49 -27.58
CA MET A 152 26.61 -31.67 -28.27
C MET A 152 27.97 -31.39 -28.90
#